data_8e203449d7e5492edac7eb1eb96f3667
#
_entry.id   8e203449d7e5492edac7eb1eb96f3667
#
_cell.length_a   1.000
_cell.length_b   1.000
_cell.length_c   1.000
_cell.angle_alpha   90.00
_cell.angle_beta   90.00
_cell.angle_gamma   90.00
#
_symmetry.space_group_name_H-M   'P 1'
#
loop_
_entity.id
_entity.type
_entity.pdbx_description
1 polymer ?
#
loop_
_entity_poly.entity_id
_entity_poly.type
_entity_poly.pdbx_seq_one_letter_code
_entity_poly.pdbx_strand_id
1 'polypeptide(L)'
;MNKRLRIGGPNRPYGLRGTFCEPPSVRSDKSVRMSIDLDRAVLLPIDIQKGFDMPPWPRRWNGAMEANALALIEEWRSKGRPIIHVRHDSVEPGSTLTPGTPGNDFRPGFGPHGDEPLITKSVNSAFIGTDLDLRLKRLGARHVVAFGNSTDQCVSTTIRTGANMGWDMILVPDACDCFDLPDGNGGTIPAELIHAAHVATLRYEFCTVIPTDELTGVRAAA
;
A
#
# COMPACT_ATOMS: atom_id res chain seq x y z
N MET A 1 50.50 -23.32 8.49
CA MET A 1 49.70 -24.55 8.31
C MET A 1 48.32 -24.15 7.83
N ASN A 2 48.12 -24.14 6.52
CA ASN A 2 46.83 -23.74 5.89
C ASN A 2 45.93 -24.98 5.77
N LYS A 3 44.82 -25.01 6.48
CA LYS A 3 43.74 -25.98 6.24
C LYS A 3 42.72 -25.36 5.28
N ARG A 4 42.78 -25.79 4.01
CA ARG A 4 41.73 -25.56 3.00
C ARG A 4 40.52 -26.43 3.35
N LEU A 5 39.36 -25.78 3.56
CA LEU A 5 38.09 -26.50 3.59
C LEU A 5 37.72 -26.88 2.16
N ARG A 6 37.63 -28.20 1.90
CA ARG A 6 37.07 -28.74 0.65
C ARG A 6 35.55 -28.80 0.82
N ILE A 7 34.82 -28.02 0.02
CA ILE A 7 33.41 -28.25 -0.22
C ILE A 7 33.33 -29.11 -1.48
N GLY A 8 32.97 -30.35 -1.31
CA GLY A 8 32.74 -31.27 -2.42
C GLY A 8 31.69 -32.29 -2.04
N GLY A 9 30.62 -32.30 -2.83
CA GLY A 9 29.61 -33.35 -2.80
C GLY A 9 28.49 -33.08 -3.80
N PRO A 10 28.13 -34.06 -4.65
CA PRO A 10 27.33 -33.82 -5.84
C PRO A 10 25.84 -33.66 -5.55
N ASN A 11 25.23 -32.82 -6.38
CA ASN A 11 23.80 -32.67 -6.66
C ASN A 11 22.96 -33.91 -6.33
N ARG A 12 22.07 -33.77 -5.32
CA ARG A 12 20.87 -34.57 -5.26
C ARG A 12 19.73 -33.71 -5.79
N PRO A 13 18.99 -34.16 -6.82
CA PRO A 13 17.78 -33.45 -7.21
C PRO A 13 16.76 -33.60 -6.07
N TYR A 14 16.36 -32.49 -5.49
CA TYR A 14 15.19 -32.45 -4.60
C TYR A 14 13.96 -32.83 -5.43
N GLY A 15 13.59 -34.10 -5.34
CA GLY A 15 12.31 -34.57 -5.83
C GLY A 15 11.19 -34.02 -4.95
N LEU A 16 10.71 -32.83 -5.27
CA LEU A 16 9.46 -32.31 -4.75
C LEU A 16 8.32 -33.10 -5.38
N ARG A 17 8.00 -34.27 -4.78
CA ARG A 17 6.66 -34.86 -4.89
C ARG A 17 5.78 -34.15 -3.88
N GLY A 18 5.52 -32.88 -4.11
CA GLY A 18 4.44 -32.14 -3.48
C GLY A 18 3.30 -32.11 -4.49
N THR A 19 2.12 -32.62 -4.12
CA THR A 19 0.88 -32.21 -4.75
C THR A 19 0.85 -30.69 -4.69
N PHE A 20 1.06 -30.04 -5.85
CA PHE A 20 0.74 -28.61 -5.97
C PHE A 20 -0.73 -28.51 -5.57
N CYS A 21 -0.98 -27.82 -4.45
CA CYS A 21 -2.31 -27.36 -4.15
C CYS A 21 -2.76 -26.54 -5.37
N GLU A 22 -3.80 -27.00 -6.06
CA GLU A 22 -4.34 -26.19 -7.14
C GLU A 22 -4.63 -24.81 -6.57
N PRO A 23 -4.18 -23.73 -7.25
CA PRO A 23 -4.47 -22.39 -6.77
C PRO A 23 -6.00 -22.29 -6.62
N PRO A 24 -6.49 -21.71 -5.51
CA PRO A 24 -7.92 -21.48 -5.35
C PRO A 24 -8.40 -20.77 -6.60
N SER A 25 -9.46 -21.27 -7.22
CA SER A 25 -10.05 -20.70 -8.43
C SER A 25 -10.13 -19.19 -8.25
N VAL A 26 -9.43 -18.44 -9.09
CA VAL A 26 -9.48 -16.97 -9.10
C VAL A 26 -10.97 -16.63 -9.19
N ARG A 27 -11.56 -16.20 -8.07
CA ARG A 27 -12.96 -15.78 -8.04
C ARG A 27 -13.09 -14.73 -9.11
N SER A 28 -13.91 -15.00 -10.13
CA SER A 28 -14.05 -14.08 -11.24
C SER A 28 -14.43 -12.70 -10.68
N ASP A 29 -13.60 -11.73 -10.95
CA ASP A 29 -13.61 -10.36 -10.46
C ASP A 29 -14.99 -9.67 -10.46
N LYS A 30 -15.88 -10.10 -11.37
CA LYS A 30 -17.24 -9.53 -11.52
C LYS A 30 -18.24 -9.90 -10.41
N SER A 31 -18.14 -11.07 -9.78
CA SER A 31 -19.09 -11.47 -8.72
C SER A 31 -18.78 -10.83 -7.37
N VAL A 32 -17.50 -10.49 -7.12
CA VAL A 32 -17.05 -9.79 -5.91
C VAL A 32 -17.43 -8.31 -5.98
N ARG A 33 -17.40 -7.69 -7.17
CA ARG A 33 -17.74 -6.27 -7.39
C ARG A 33 -19.21 -5.93 -7.08
N MET A 34 -20.13 -6.87 -7.15
CA MET A 34 -21.57 -6.63 -6.88
C MET A 34 -21.92 -6.49 -5.39
N SER A 35 -20.95 -6.56 -4.47
CA SER A 35 -21.25 -6.58 -3.04
C SER A 35 -20.41 -5.61 -2.18
N ILE A 36 -19.66 -4.68 -2.79
CA ILE A 36 -18.91 -3.70 -2.01
C ILE A 36 -19.84 -2.58 -1.55
N ASP A 37 -20.09 -2.55 -0.25
CA ASP A 37 -20.86 -1.51 0.41
C ASP A 37 -19.93 -0.33 0.73
N LEU A 38 -19.90 0.68 -0.17
CA LEU A 38 -19.06 1.86 0.00
C LEU A 38 -19.49 2.75 1.17
N ASP A 39 -20.73 2.63 1.66
CA ASP A 39 -21.19 3.39 2.83
C ASP A 39 -20.61 2.82 4.13
N ARG A 40 -20.05 1.62 4.08
CA ARG A 40 -19.28 0.98 5.15
C ARG A 40 -17.79 0.86 4.82
N ALA A 41 -17.32 1.65 3.87
CA ALA A 41 -15.91 1.69 3.49
C ALA A 41 -15.21 2.92 4.11
N VAL A 42 -14.07 2.67 4.75
CA VAL A 42 -13.17 3.72 5.26
C VAL A 42 -12.06 3.94 4.26
N LEU A 43 -11.84 5.18 3.85
CA LEU A 43 -10.71 5.57 3.01
C LEU A 43 -9.46 5.71 3.87
N LEU A 44 -8.35 5.13 3.41
CA LEU A 44 -7.08 5.12 4.13
C LEU A 44 -5.94 5.60 3.22
N PRO A 45 -5.78 6.92 3.02
CA PRO A 45 -4.61 7.50 2.35
C PRO A 45 -3.38 7.32 3.24
N ILE A 46 -2.34 6.66 2.70
CA ILE A 46 -1.15 6.25 3.44
C ILE A 46 0.07 7.06 2.99
N ASP A 47 0.67 7.80 3.93
CA ASP A 47 1.98 8.44 3.83
C ASP A 47 2.17 9.33 2.58
N ILE A 48 1.14 10.11 2.19
CA ILE A 48 1.25 11.03 1.05
C ILE A 48 1.94 12.32 1.53
N GLN A 49 3.25 12.21 1.79
CA GLN A 49 4.07 13.24 2.41
C GLN A 49 5.07 13.85 1.44
N LYS A 50 5.47 15.11 1.69
CA LYS A 50 6.42 15.89 0.87
C LYS A 50 7.82 15.25 0.82
N GLY A 51 8.21 14.55 1.89
CA GLY A 51 9.54 13.95 2.01
C GLY A 51 9.85 12.92 0.93
N PHE A 52 8.85 12.29 0.34
CA PHE A 52 9.03 11.36 -0.78
C PHE A 52 9.40 12.03 -2.10
N ASP A 53 9.30 13.36 -2.20
CA ASP A 53 9.76 14.15 -3.36
C ASP A 53 11.16 14.75 -3.14
N MET A 54 11.79 14.45 -2.00
CA MET A 54 13.09 15.02 -1.61
C MET A 54 14.22 13.99 -1.78
N PRO A 55 15.46 14.40 -2.14
CA PRO A 55 16.59 13.48 -2.07
C PRO A 55 16.73 12.89 -0.65
N PRO A 56 17.15 11.62 -0.52
CA PRO A 56 17.71 10.72 -1.54
C PRO A 56 16.71 9.77 -2.21
N TRP A 57 15.40 10.05 -2.16
CA TRP A 57 14.43 9.17 -2.80
C TRP A 57 14.72 9.04 -4.30
N PRO A 58 14.69 7.82 -4.87
CA PRO A 58 14.95 7.61 -6.28
C PRO A 58 13.76 8.05 -7.15
N ARG A 59 13.83 7.76 -8.46
CA ARG A 59 12.77 8.10 -9.39
C ARG A 59 11.43 7.50 -8.94
N ARG A 60 10.43 8.35 -8.88
CA ARG A 60 9.03 8.01 -8.64
C ARG A 60 8.33 7.72 -9.97
N TRP A 61 7.48 6.71 -9.99
CA TRP A 61 6.88 6.24 -11.25
C TRP A 61 5.57 6.92 -11.62
N ASN A 62 4.56 6.94 -10.74
CA ASN A 62 3.19 7.23 -11.13
C ASN A 62 2.87 8.72 -11.09
N GLY A 63 2.96 9.38 -12.25
CA GLY A 63 2.59 10.81 -12.37
C GLY A 63 1.10 11.12 -12.18
N ALA A 64 0.21 10.12 -12.30
CA ALA A 64 -1.23 10.29 -12.10
C ALA A 64 -1.68 10.03 -10.65
N MET A 65 -0.80 9.53 -9.80
CA MET A 65 -1.13 9.14 -8.42
C MET A 65 -1.84 10.24 -7.63
N GLU A 66 -1.32 11.45 -7.66
CA GLU A 66 -1.87 12.57 -6.89
C GLU A 66 -3.27 12.96 -7.36
N ALA A 67 -3.51 13.03 -8.67
CA ALA A 67 -4.81 13.35 -9.21
C ALA A 67 -5.85 12.29 -8.83
N ASN A 68 -5.50 11.01 -8.96
CA ASN A 68 -6.35 9.89 -8.58
C ASN A 68 -6.65 9.87 -7.07
N ALA A 69 -5.62 10.06 -6.24
CA ALA A 69 -5.75 10.09 -4.80
C ALA A 69 -6.61 11.26 -4.31
N LEU A 70 -6.48 12.46 -4.90
CA LEU A 70 -7.35 13.60 -4.61
C LEU A 70 -8.80 13.32 -5.02
N ALA A 71 -9.04 12.74 -6.20
CA ALA A 71 -10.38 12.38 -6.64
C ALA A 71 -11.08 11.41 -5.67
N LEU A 72 -10.36 10.44 -5.11
CA LEU A 72 -10.89 9.55 -4.08
C LEU A 72 -11.24 10.30 -2.79
N ILE A 73 -10.35 11.16 -2.31
CA ILE A 73 -10.58 11.95 -1.09
C ILE A 73 -11.80 12.86 -1.27
N GLU A 74 -11.91 13.55 -2.40
CA GLU A 74 -13.03 14.41 -2.74
C GLU A 74 -14.36 13.65 -2.82
N GLU A 75 -14.36 12.47 -3.47
CA GLU A 75 -15.54 11.61 -3.55
C GLU A 75 -16.00 11.19 -2.14
N TRP A 76 -15.09 10.72 -1.26
CA TRP A 76 -15.44 10.35 0.10
C TRP A 76 -15.98 11.52 0.91
N ARG A 77 -15.32 12.68 0.84
CA ARG A 77 -15.78 13.92 1.51
C ARG A 77 -17.15 14.35 1.01
N SER A 78 -17.39 14.32 -0.31
CA SER A 78 -18.67 14.72 -0.90
C SER A 78 -19.85 13.85 -0.45
N LYS A 79 -19.59 12.59 -0.09
CA LYS A 79 -20.56 11.60 0.40
C LYS A 79 -20.62 11.54 1.93
N GLY A 80 -19.79 12.31 2.64
CA GLY A 80 -19.69 12.22 4.10
C GLY A 80 -19.17 10.87 4.61
N ARG A 81 -18.42 10.14 3.78
CA ARG A 81 -17.83 8.85 4.13
C ARG A 81 -16.56 9.03 4.96
N PRO A 82 -16.24 8.11 5.88
CA PRO A 82 -15.11 8.27 6.78
C PRO A 82 -13.76 8.14 6.05
N ILE A 83 -12.84 9.03 6.39
CA ILE A 83 -11.43 9.03 5.96
C ILE A 83 -10.57 8.95 7.21
N ILE A 84 -9.56 8.10 7.23
CA ILE A 84 -8.52 8.05 8.26
C ILE A 84 -7.18 8.26 7.56
N HIS A 85 -6.53 9.39 7.83
CA HIS A 85 -5.21 9.70 7.26
C HIS A 85 -4.11 8.96 8.00
N VAL A 86 -3.10 8.50 7.27
CA VAL A 86 -1.91 7.87 7.84
C VAL A 86 -0.70 8.69 7.47
N ARG A 87 0.15 8.98 8.47
CA ARG A 87 1.43 9.67 8.31
C ARG A 87 2.56 8.83 8.90
N HIS A 88 3.64 8.69 8.15
CA HIS A 88 4.85 8.06 8.64
C HIS A 88 5.71 9.08 9.40
N ASP A 89 5.93 8.82 10.68
CA ASP A 89 6.82 9.58 11.55
C ASP A 89 8.11 8.74 11.73
N SER A 90 9.07 8.95 10.85
CA SER A 90 10.30 8.15 10.82
C SER A 90 11.17 8.38 12.04
N VAL A 91 11.67 7.29 12.60
CA VAL A 91 12.66 7.28 13.69
C VAL A 91 14.11 7.11 13.17
N GLU A 92 14.28 6.93 11.86
CA GLU A 92 15.59 6.74 11.24
C GLU A 92 16.36 8.07 11.18
N PRO A 93 17.62 8.11 11.63
CA PRO A 93 18.43 9.31 11.53
C PRO A 93 18.58 9.82 10.10
N GLY A 94 18.32 11.12 9.87
CA GLY A 94 18.44 11.75 8.57
C GLY A 94 17.30 11.48 7.59
N SER A 95 16.23 10.82 8.03
CA SER A 95 15.05 10.59 7.21
C SER A 95 14.37 11.89 6.81
N THR A 96 13.93 12.00 5.56
CA THR A 96 13.10 13.11 5.07
C THR A 96 11.70 13.12 5.73
N LEU A 97 11.30 12.03 6.40
CA LEU A 97 10.02 11.88 7.08
C LEU A 97 10.14 12.07 8.61
N THR A 98 11.23 12.67 9.08
CA THR A 98 11.43 12.96 10.52
C THR A 98 10.35 13.95 11.02
N PRO A 99 9.65 13.65 12.14
CA PRO A 99 8.64 14.55 12.70
C PRO A 99 9.12 15.97 12.90
N GLY A 100 8.29 16.95 12.56
CA GLY A 100 8.62 18.37 12.69
C GLY A 100 9.49 18.94 11.58
N THR A 101 9.84 18.16 10.57
CA THR A 101 10.53 18.65 9.36
C THR A 101 9.55 18.89 8.21
N PRO A 102 9.87 19.77 7.24
CA PRO A 102 8.98 20.03 6.10
C PRO A 102 8.66 18.79 5.27
N GLY A 103 9.53 17.79 5.24
CA GLY A 103 9.30 16.53 4.52
C GLY A 103 8.27 15.63 5.21
N ASN A 104 8.09 15.76 6.52
CA ASN A 104 7.06 15.01 7.26
C ASN A 104 5.64 15.55 7.03
N ASP A 105 5.50 16.79 6.54
CA ASP A 105 4.19 17.35 6.19
C ASP A 105 3.53 16.56 5.06
N PHE A 106 2.20 16.53 5.06
CA PHE A 106 1.44 16.07 3.91
C PHE A 106 1.66 16.95 2.69
N ARG A 107 1.60 16.37 1.50
CA ARG A 107 1.45 17.14 0.26
C ARG A 107 0.16 17.95 0.31
N PRO A 108 0.07 19.09 -0.42
CA PRO A 108 -1.12 19.92 -0.44
C PRO A 108 -2.39 19.12 -0.81
N GLY A 109 -3.44 19.23 -0.01
CA GLY A 109 -4.71 18.52 -0.21
C GLY A 109 -4.83 17.13 0.42
N PHE A 110 -3.73 16.54 0.91
CA PHE A 110 -3.71 15.16 1.42
C PHE A 110 -3.78 15.03 2.94
N GLY A 111 -3.67 16.12 3.66
CA GLY A 111 -3.81 16.11 5.13
C GLY A 111 -5.27 16.05 5.58
N PRO A 112 -5.50 15.76 6.88
CA PRO A 112 -6.81 15.78 7.49
C PRO A 112 -7.51 17.13 7.31
N HIS A 113 -8.83 17.09 7.08
CA HIS A 113 -9.69 18.27 7.03
C HIS A 113 -10.76 18.16 8.12
N GLY A 114 -10.93 19.24 8.91
CA GLY A 114 -11.86 19.22 10.04
C GLY A 114 -11.50 18.14 11.08
N ASP A 115 -12.47 17.29 11.39
CA ASP A 115 -12.34 16.23 12.40
C ASP A 115 -11.85 14.88 11.82
N GLU A 116 -11.32 14.85 10.59
CA GLU A 116 -10.79 13.63 10.00
C GLU A 116 -9.63 13.09 10.86
N PRO A 117 -9.68 11.81 11.28
CA PRO A 117 -8.65 11.22 12.13
C PRO A 117 -7.29 11.12 11.43
N LEU A 118 -6.24 11.35 12.22
CA LEU A 118 -4.84 11.08 11.84
C LEU A 118 -4.31 9.90 12.65
N ILE A 119 -3.69 8.95 11.96
CA ILE A 119 -2.83 7.91 12.51
C ILE A 119 -1.38 8.27 12.21
N THR A 120 -0.53 8.28 13.23
CA THR A 120 0.92 8.37 13.06
C THR A 120 1.56 7.02 13.36
N LYS A 121 2.48 6.59 12.51
CA LYS A 121 3.20 5.32 12.63
C LYS A 121 4.69 5.50 12.38
N SER A 122 5.52 4.66 12.97
CA SER A 122 6.97 4.62 12.76
C SER A 122 7.47 3.34 12.09
N VAL A 123 6.54 2.48 11.68
CA VAL A 123 6.80 1.22 10.95
C VAL A 123 5.91 1.15 9.71
N ASN A 124 6.13 0.18 8.83
CA ASN A 124 5.41 0.14 7.55
C ASN A 124 3.90 -0.08 7.69
N SER A 125 3.46 -0.96 8.58
CA SER A 125 2.02 -1.21 8.77
C SER A 125 1.34 -0.11 9.57
N ALA A 126 0.21 0.39 9.05
CA ALA A 126 -0.63 1.34 9.78
C ALA A 126 -1.38 0.72 10.97
N PHE A 127 -1.39 -0.60 11.10
CA PHE A 127 -2.00 -1.30 12.24
C PHE A 127 -1.06 -1.52 13.42
N ILE A 128 0.27 -1.45 13.20
CA ILE A 128 1.24 -1.78 14.24
C ILE A 128 1.57 -0.54 15.07
N GLY A 129 1.35 -0.63 16.40
CA GLY A 129 1.63 0.45 17.33
C GLY A 129 0.65 1.62 17.25
N THR A 130 -0.53 1.43 16.65
CA THR A 130 -1.57 2.45 16.46
C THR A 130 -2.93 1.95 16.95
N ASP A 131 -3.92 2.84 16.97
CA ASP A 131 -5.31 2.51 17.29
C ASP A 131 -6.20 2.34 16.04
N LEU A 132 -5.61 2.13 14.85
CA LEU A 132 -6.35 2.02 13.59
C LEU A 132 -7.46 0.95 13.66
N ASP A 133 -7.14 -0.26 14.12
CA ASP A 133 -8.11 -1.35 14.25
C ASP A 133 -9.32 -0.97 15.11
N LEU A 134 -9.04 -0.30 16.24
CA LEU A 134 -10.10 0.18 17.14
C LEU A 134 -10.99 1.24 16.47
N ARG A 135 -10.38 2.19 15.73
CA ARG A 135 -11.14 3.22 14.99
C ARG A 135 -12.02 2.62 13.91
N LEU A 136 -11.48 1.70 13.12
CA LEU A 136 -12.26 0.98 12.10
C LEU A 136 -13.46 0.24 12.69
N LYS A 137 -13.27 -0.45 13.82
CA LYS A 137 -14.36 -1.12 14.54
C LYS A 137 -15.42 -0.15 15.06
N ARG A 138 -15.00 0.99 15.64
CA ARG A 138 -15.94 2.03 16.13
C ARG A 138 -16.76 2.66 15.00
N LEU A 139 -16.18 2.80 13.82
CA LEU A 139 -16.89 3.28 12.62
C LEU A 139 -17.82 2.22 12.01
N GLY A 140 -17.82 0.98 12.51
CA GLY A 140 -18.57 -0.12 11.92
C GLY A 140 -18.10 -0.44 10.49
N ALA A 141 -16.82 -0.14 10.19
CA ALA A 141 -16.24 -0.38 8.89
C ALA A 141 -16.33 -1.85 8.50
N ARG A 142 -16.54 -2.11 7.21
CA ARG A 142 -16.42 -3.42 6.61
C ARG A 142 -15.23 -3.46 5.66
N HIS A 143 -15.10 -2.44 4.84
CA HIS A 143 -14.07 -2.34 3.82
C HIS A 143 -13.06 -1.25 4.18
N VAL A 144 -11.79 -1.47 3.86
CA VAL A 144 -10.70 -0.49 4.02
C VAL A 144 -10.09 -0.25 2.64
N VAL A 145 -10.29 0.96 2.11
CA VAL A 145 -9.79 1.37 0.79
C VAL A 145 -8.45 2.05 0.96
N ALA A 146 -7.36 1.36 0.63
CA ALA A 146 -5.99 1.78 0.90
C ALA A 146 -5.24 2.17 -0.39
N PHE A 147 -4.49 3.25 -0.34
CA PHE A 147 -3.62 3.75 -1.41
C PHE A 147 -2.56 4.70 -0.84
N GLY A 148 -1.58 5.11 -1.64
CA GLY A 148 -0.57 6.11 -1.25
C GLY A 148 0.87 5.65 -1.47
N ASN A 149 1.78 6.05 -0.59
CA ASN A 149 3.22 5.77 -0.67
C ASN A 149 3.65 4.67 0.33
N SER A 150 4.40 3.67 -0.11
CA SER A 150 4.50 3.19 -1.49
C SER A 150 3.86 1.82 -1.60
N THR A 151 3.51 1.42 -2.83
CA THR A 151 2.83 0.15 -3.11
C THR A 151 3.54 -1.04 -2.46
N ASP A 152 4.86 -1.09 -2.57
CA ASP A 152 5.73 -2.19 -2.13
C ASP A 152 6.03 -2.18 -0.62
N GLN A 153 5.90 -1.04 0.05
CA GLN A 153 6.26 -0.85 1.45
C GLN A 153 5.02 -0.67 2.34
N CYS A 154 4.67 0.57 2.68
CA CYS A 154 3.64 0.87 3.67
C CYS A 154 2.24 0.43 3.22
N VAL A 155 1.90 0.59 1.94
CA VAL A 155 0.59 0.15 1.40
C VAL A 155 0.49 -1.37 1.44
N SER A 156 1.47 -2.09 0.86
CA SER A 156 1.48 -3.56 0.85
C SER A 156 1.47 -4.14 2.26
N THR A 157 2.29 -3.61 3.16
CA THR A 157 2.39 -4.11 4.54
C THR A 157 1.10 -3.86 5.31
N THR A 158 0.47 -2.69 5.14
CA THR A 158 -0.82 -2.38 5.77
C THR A 158 -1.92 -3.29 5.26
N ILE A 159 -2.01 -3.52 3.94
CA ILE A 159 -3.02 -4.41 3.34
C ILE A 159 -2.85 -5.84 3.86
N ARG A 160 -1.63 -6.39 3.86
CA ARG A 160 -1.37 -7.75 4.36
C ARG A 160 -1.73 -7.89 5.84
N THR A 161 -1.37 -6.90 6.65
CA THR A 161 -1.72 -6.89 8.07
C THR A 161 -3.24 -6.83 8.26
N GLY A 162 -3.92 -5.91 7.58
CA GLY A 162 -5.37 -5.76 7.67
C GLY A 162 -6.12 -7.01 7.24
N ALA A 163 -5.73 -7.62 6.12
CA ALA A 163 -6.31 -8.88 5.64
C ALA A 163 -6.13 -10.02 6.67
N ASN A 164 -4.94 -10.16 7.25
CA ASN A 164 -4.68 -11.16 8.29
C ASN A 164 -5.46 -10.90 9.59
N MET A 165 -5.86 -9.65 9.84
CA MET A 165 -6.75 -9.27 10.96
C MET A 165 -8.25 -9.45 10.62
N GLY A 166 -8.59 -9.86 9.40
CA GLY A 166 -9.96 -10.13 8.95
C GLY A 166 -10.68 -8.94 8.32
N TRP A 167 -9.97 -7.86 7.97
CA TRP A 167 -10.53 -6.73 7.23
C TRP A 167 -10.67 -7.03 5.74
N ASP A 168 -11.79 -6.62 5.13
CA ASP A 168 -11.97 -6.63 3.68
C ASP A 168 -11.15 -5.48 3.07
N MET A 169 -9.91 -5.76 2.68
CA MET A 169 -9.00 -4.76 2.14
C MET A 169 -9.26 -4.53 0.64
N ILE A 170 -9.20 -3.27 0.23
CA ILE A 170 -9.28 -2.84 -1.18
C ILE A 170 -8.03 -2.00 -1.49
N LEU A 171 -7.32 -2.36 -2.54
CA LEU A 171 -6.20 -1.58 -3.07
C LEU A 171 -6.66 -0.76 -4.27
N VAL A 172 -6.31 0.53 -4.28
CA VAL A 172 -6.47 1.41 -5.46
C VAL A 172 -5.10 1.62 -6.10
N PRO A 173 -4.74 0.82 -7.12
CA PRO A 173 -3.37 0.75 -7.61
C PRO A 173 -2.91 2.02 -8.33
N ASP A 174 -3.79 2.66 -9.08
CA ASP A 174 -3.52 3.89 -9.82
C ASP A 174 -3.46 5.16 -8.93
N ALA A 175 -3.85 5.04 -7.66
CA ALA A 175 -3.64 6.03 -6.62
C ALA A 175 -2.44 5.69 -5.71
N CYS A 176 -1.61 4.72 -6.08
CA CYS A 176 -0.37 4.38 -5.40
C CYS A 176 0.85 4.82 -6.19
N ASP A 177 1.94 5.05 -5.47
CA ASP A 177 3.25 5.31 -6.03
C ASP A 177 4.23 4.20 -5.72
N CYS A 178 5.35 4.17 -6.44
CA CYS A 178 6.45 3.26 -6.23
C CYS A 178 7.75 3.90 -6.70
N PHE A 179 8.89 3.40 -6.23
CA PHE A 179 10.21 3.94 -6.51
C PHE A 179 11.11 2.89 -7.15
N ASP A 180 12.07 3.35 -7.95
CA ASP A 180 13.13 2.49 -8.44
C ASP A 180 13.95 1.95 -7.27
N LEU A 181 14.30 0.67 -7.28
CA LEU A 181 15.11 0.05 -6.21
C LEU A 181 16.36 -0.61 -6.77
N PRO A 182 17.49 -0.60 -6.04
CA PRO A 182 18.68 -1.33 -6.43
C PRO A 182 18.40 -2.86 -6.45
N ASP A 183 18.93 -3.56 -7.46
CA ASP A 183 18.80 -5.01 -7.60
C ASP A 183 19.84 -5.81 -6.76
N GLY A 184 20.72 -5.12 -6.04
CA GLY A 184 21.79 -5.72 -5.26
C GLY A 184 23.03 -6.15 -6.07
N ASN A 185 23.00 -6.04 -7.41
CA ASN A 185 24.09 -6.42 -8.32
C ASN A 185 24.65 -5.23 -9.11
N GLY A 186 24.30 -4.00 -8.70
CA GLY A 186 24.73 -2.77 -9.36
C GLY A 186 23.76 -2.26 -10.42
N GLY A 187 22.63 -2.93 -10.63
CA GLY A 187 21.53 -2.51 -11.48
C GLY A 187 20.36 -1.90 -10.68
N THR A 188 19.28 -1.63 -11.40
CA THR A 188 18.05 -1.03 -10.85
C THR A 188 16.83 -1.82 -11.32
N ILE A 189 15.92 -2.12 -10.40
CA ILE A 189 14.60 -2.64 -10.71
C ILE A 189 13.65 -1.44 -10.87
N PRO A 190 13.04 -1.25 -12.04
CA PRO A 190 12.12 -0.15 -12.29
C PRO A 190 10.90 -0.19 -11.38
N ALA A 191 10.46 0.98 -10.92
CA ALA A 191 9.29 1.14 -10.04
C ALA A 191 8.01 0.51 -10.61
N GLU A 192 7.81 0.58 -11.93
CA GLU A 192 6.69 -0.03 -12.64
C GLU A 192 6.63 -1.55 -12.44
N LEU A 193 7.77 -2.20 -12.50
CA LEU A 193 7.87 -3.65 -12.32
C LEU A 193 7.62 -4.05 -10.86
N ILE A 194 8.18 -3.28 -9.92
CA ILE A 194 7.96 -3.48 -8.48
C ILE A 194 6.47 -3.31 -8.16
N HIS A 195 5.86 -2.24 -8.63
CA HIS A 195 4.44 -1.98 -8.45
C HIS A 195 3.58 -3.13 -9.01
N ALA A 196 3.81 -3.52 -10.26
CA ALA A 196 3.04 -4.59 -10.91
C ALA A 196 3.13 -5.92 -10.16
N ALA A 197 4.32 -6.29 -9.69
CA ALA A 197 4.55 -7.52 -8.92
C ALA A 197 3.80 -7.49 -7.57
N HIS A 198 3.83 -6.36 -6.87
CA HIS A 198 3.12 -6.20 -5.59
C HIS A 198 1.60 -6.19 -5.77
N VAL A 199 1.07 -5.49 -6.77
CA VAL A 199 -0.36 -5.50 -7.10
C VAL A 199 -0.85 -6.91 -7.42
N ALA A 200 -0.07 -7.67 -8.21
CA ALA A 200 -0.41 -9.05 -8.54
C ALA A 200 -0.49 -9.95 -7.30
N THR A 201 0.53 -9.89 -6.41
CA THR A 201 0.54 -10.70 -5.17
C THR A 201 -0.54 -10.29 -4.18
N LEU A 202 -0.83 -8.99 -4.05
CA LEU A 202 -1.88 -8.50 -3.17
C LEU A 202 -3.26 -8.93 -3.66
N ARG A 203 -3.52 -8.83 -4.98
CA ARG A 203 -4.76 -9.28 -5.61
C ARG A 203 -4.99 -10.78 -5.43
N TYR A 204 -3.93 -11.55 -5.49
CA TYR A 204 -4.02 -13.01 -5.42
C TYR A 204 -4.57 -13.50 -4.08
N GLU A 205 -4.21 -12.87 -2.96
CA GLU A 205 -4.50 -13.40 -1.63
C GLU A 205 -5.11 -12.40 -0.64
N PHE A 206 -4.73 -11.11 -0.70
CA PHE A 206 -4.94 -10.20 0.42
C PHE A 206 -6.03 -9.16 0.22
N CYS A 207 -6.35 -8.78 -1.02
CA CYS A 207 -7.29 -7.69 -1.25
C CYS A 207 -8.01 -7.76 -2.60
N THR A 208 -9.13 -7.05 -2.69
CA THR A 208 -9.72 -6.67 -3.97
C THR A 208 -8.96 -5.49 -4.55
N VAL A 209 -8.72 -5.47 -5.87
CA VAL A 209 -8.03 -4.38 -6.55
C VAL A 209 -9.02 -3.67 -7.45
N ILE A 210 -9.23 -2.36 -7.20
CA ILE A 210 -10.22 -1.53 -7.89
C ILE A 210 -9.55 -0.21 -8.30
N PRO A 211 -9.60 0.21 -9.57
CA PRO A 211 -9.06 1.49 -9.99
C PRO A 211 -9.94 2.66 -9.53
N THR A 212 -9.37 3.86 -9.53
CA THR A 212 -10.01 5.09 -9.05
C THR A 212 -11.34 5.38 -9.73
N ASP A 213 -11.41 5.26 -11.05
CA ASP A 213 -12.61 5.56 -11.84
C ASP A 213 -13.82 4.68 -11.49
N GLU A 214 -13.58 3.45 -11.07
CA GLU A 214 -14.65 2.55 -10.63
C GLU A 214 -15.21 2.92 -9.24
N LEU A 215 -14.42 3.57 -8.39
CA LEU A 215 -14.86 4.01 -7.06
C LEU A 215 -15.48 5.41 -7.05
N THR A 216 -15.04 6.29 -7.95
CA THR A 216 -15.49 7.67 -8.03
C THR A 216 -16.56 7.88 -9.10
N GLY A 217 -16.69 6.96 -10.07
CA GLY A 217 -17.52 7.14 -11.25
C GLY A 217 -16.97 8.21 -12.25
N VAL A 218 -15.80 8.77 -11.95
CA VAL A 218 -15.13 9.77 -12.79
C VAL A 218 -13.98 9.11 -13.50
N ARG A 219 -14.01 9.04 -14.83
CA ARG A 219 -12.85 8.62 -15.61
C ARG A 219 -11.77 9.70 -15.54
N ALA A 220 -10.55 9.32 -15.15
CA ALA A 220 -9.40 10.19 -15.27
C ALA A 220 -9.26 10.65 -16.74
N ALA A 221 -9.01 11.94 -16.94
CA ALA A 221 -8.68 12.45 -18.28
C ALA A 221 -7.37 11.76 -18.72
N ALA A 222 -7.40 11.20 -19.94
CA ALA A 222 -6.27 10.50 -20.54
C ALA A 222 -5.11 11.44 -20.88
#